data_48760da9ed08f985735d2254b9970778
#
_entry.id   48760da9ed08f985735d2254b9970778
#
_cell.length_a   1.000
_cell.length_b   1.000
_cell.length_c   1.000
_cell.angle_alpha   90.00
_cell.angle_beta   90.00
_cell.angle_gamma   90.00
#
_symmetry.space_group_name_H-M   'P 1'
#
loop_
_entity.id
_entity.type
_entity.pdbx_description
1 polymer ?
#
loop_
_entity_poly.entity_id
_entity_poly.type
_entity_poly.pdbx_seq_one_letter_code
_entity_poly.pdbx_strand_id
1 'polypeptide(L)'
;MVEVKTFSDRSDLQLVHGYGEGGFRVSGTRHTGSLVLLPREAQQWIPPENLDDLQFAHLAPLLGDSPPPLFVLGAGGAPMHPFIDLAAQFREHDIAFELLSTAAACRTWNVLMSEGRNAAAALVAI
;
A
#
# COMPACT_ATOMS: atom_id res chain seq x y z
N MET A 1 -3.58 -18.30 27.68
CA MET A 1 -3.40 -17.75 27.25
C MET A 1 -3.37 -17.45 26.23
N VAL A 2 -3.37 -17.23 25.70
CA VAL A 2 -3.19 -17.13 24.73
C VAL A 2 -3.66 -16.23 23.95
N GLU A 3 -4.54 -15.94 23.84
CA GLU A 3 -5.10 -15.12 23.10
C GLU A 3 -4.76 -13.81 23.25
N VAL A 4 -4.23 -13.45 24.26
CA VAL A 4 -3.65 -12.23 24.43
C VAL A 4 -2.82 -11.91 23.27
N LYS A 5 -2.12 -12.87 22.72
CA LYS A 5 -1.36 -12.69 21.64
C LYS A 5 -2.09 -12.13 20.50
N THR A 6 -3.33 -12.42 20.34
CA THR A 6 -4.09 -11.95 19.23
C THR A 6 -4.24 -10.47 19.24
N PHE A 7 -4.43 -9.85 20.36
CA PHE A 7 -4.61 -8.51 20.36
C PHE A 7 -3.36 -7.76 20.39
N SER A 8 -2.36 -8.22 21.07
CA SER A 8 -1.12 -7.49 21.22
C SER A 8 -0.16 -7.82 20.12
N ASP A 9 -0.48 -8.77 19.28
CA ASP A 9 0.42 -9.21 18.25
C ASP A 9 0.39 -8.29 17.06
N ARG A 10 1.15 -7.20 17.17
CA ARG A 10 1.33 -6.27 16.09
C ARG A 10 2.73 -6.33 15.54
N SER A 11 3.49 -7.31 15.98
CA SER A 11 4.90 -7.38 15.64
C SER A 11 5.17 -7.60 14.16
N ASP A 12 4.23 -8.19 13.45
CA ASP A 12 4.39 -8.44 12.02
C ASP A 12 3.63 -7.43 11.15
N LEU A 13 2.97 -6.43 11.76
CA LEU A 13 2.33 -5.41 10.96
C LEU A 13 3.38 -4.61 10.21
N GLN A 14 3.08 -4.33 8.96
CA GLN A 14 4.01 -3.61 8.09
C GLN A 14 3.85 -2.11 8.28
N LEU A 15 4.67 -1.51 9.13
CA LEU A 15 4.62 -0.09 9.42
C LEU A 15 5.78 0.62 8.73
N VAL A 16 5.50 1.75 8.11
CA VAL A 16 6.52 2.51 7.39
C VAL A 16 7.17 3.50 8.33
N HIS A 17 8.44 3.30 8.62
CA HIS A 17 9.19 4.16 9.54
C HIS A 17 10.06 5.19 8.81
N GLY A 18 10.18 5.08 7.51
CA GLY A 18 10.92 6.04 6.72
C GLY A 18 10.78 5.76 5.24
N TYR A 19 11.01 6.78 4.43
CA TYR A 19 10.97 6.66 2.98
C TYR A 19 11.95 7.67 2.39
N GLY A 20 12.35 7.43 1.16
CA GLY A 20 13.30 8.30 0.46
C GLY A 20 14.45 7.51 -0.08
N GLU A 21 15.26 8.16 -0.91
CA GLU A 21 16.42 7.54 -1.54
C GLU A 21 16.05 6.26 -2.29
N GLY A 22 14.87 6.28 -2.93
CA GLY A 22 14.41 5.17 -3.75
C GLY A 22 13.88 3.97 -2.99
N GLY A 23 13.50 4.12 -1.74
CA GLY A 23 12.99 2.98 -0.99
C GLY A 23 12.29 3.34 0.29
N PHE A 24 12.09 2.33 1.12
CA PHE A 24 11.30 2.45 2.35
C PHE A 24 11.92 1.63 3.46
N ARG A 25 11.76 2.12 4.69
CA ARG A 25 12.07 1.31 5.86
C ARG A 25 10.75 0.83 6.43
N VAL A 26 10.52 -0.46 6.41
CA VAL A 26 9.25 -1.05 6.84
C VAL A 26 9.55 -2.05 7.94
N SER A 27 9.02 -1.81 9.12
CA SER A 27 9.17 -2.69 10.28
C SER A 27 10.63 -3.09 10.51
N GLY A 28 11.49 -2.11 10.42
CA GLY A 28 12.91 -2.33 10.70
C GLY A 28 13.74 -2.83 9.53
N THR A 29 13.15 -3.12 8.40
CA THR A 29 13.88 -3.61 7.23
C THR A 29 13.86 -2.57 6.11
N ARG A 30 14.99 -2.32 5.50
CA ARG A 30 15.07 -1.42 4.35
C ARG A 30 14.72 -2.18 3.08
N HIS A 31 13.76 -1.66 2.33
CA HIS A 31 13.40 -2.19 1.01
C HIS A 31 13.75 -1.16 -0.04
N THR A 32 14.44 -1.56 -1.09
CA THR A 32 14.76 -0.68 -2.20
C THR A 32 13.67 -0.83 -3.26
N GLY A 33 13.23 0.27 -3.85
CA GLY A 33 12.22 0.26 -4.89
C GLY A 33 10.82 0.41 -4.34
N SER A 34 9.85 0.28 -5.23
CA SER A 34 8.43 0.45 -4.90
C SER A 34 7.89 -0.80 -4.20
N LEU A 35 6.90 -0.62 -3.35
CA LEU A 35 6.35 -1.70 -2.53
C LEU A 35 4.83 -1.76 -2.62
N VAL A 36 4.31 -2.98 -2.54
CA VAL A 36 2.90 -3.20 -2.21
C VAL A 36 2.88 -3.72 -0.78
N LEU A 37 2.07 -3.10 0.05
CA LEU A 37 1.92 -3.48 1.44
C LEU A 37 0.54 -4.08 1.69
N LEU A 38 0.54 -5.22 2.34
CA LEU A 38 -0.63 -5.80 2.99
C LEU A 38 -0.36 -5.70 4.49
N PRO A 39 -1.34 -5.88 5.36
CA PRO A 39 -1.10 -5.67 6.79
C PRO A 39 0.10 -6.45 7.33
N ARG A 40 0.34 -7.65 6.82
CA ARG A 40 1.41 -8.51 7.35
C ARG A 40 2.42 -8.93 6.29
N GLU A 41 2.46 -8.24 5.16
CA GLU A 41 3.36 -8.62 4.08
C GLU A 41 3.79 -7.39 3.29
N ALA A 42 5.06 -7.33 2.92
CA ALA A 42 5.59 -6.30 2.03
C ALA A 42 6.17 -7.00 0.82
N GLN A 43 5.78 -6.54 -0.36
CA GLN A 43 6.25 -7.14 -1.61
C GLN A 43 6.80 -6.05 -2.51
N GLN A 44 7.90 -6.31 -3.17
CA GLN A 44 8.39 -5.39 -4.18
C GLN A 44 7.49 -5.45 -5.40
N TRP A 45 7.31 -4.33 -6.06
CA TRP A 45 6.60 -4.32 -7.34
C TRP A 45 7.26 -3.29 -8.26
N ILE A 46 7.09 -3.50 -9.55
CA ILE A 46 7.67 -2.62 -10.54
C ILE A 46 6.54 -1.92 -11.24
N PRO A 47 6.33 -0.61 -10.95
CA PRO A 47 5.27 0.13 -11.62
C PRO A 47 5.56 0.23 -13.11
N PRO A 48 4.54 0.44 -13.95
CA PRO A 48 4.80 0.69 -15.37
C PRO A 48 5.67 1.93 -15.53
N GLU A 49 6.44 1.97 -16.61
CA GLU A 49 7.35 3.07 -16.87
C GLU A 49 6.60 4.40 -16.84
N ASN A 50 5.44 4.46 -17.46
CA ASN A 50 4.56 5.59 -17.31
C ASN A 50 3.48 5.19 -16.31
N LEU A 51 3.49 5.81 -15.12
CA LEU A 51 2.59 5.43 -14.06
C LEU A 51 1.11 5.64 -14.45
N ASP A 52 0.86 6.55 -15.40
CA ASP A 52 -0.50 6.79 -15.87
C ASP A 52 -1.09 5.55 -16.55
N ASP A 53 -0.24 4.61 -16.95
CA ASP A 53 -0.68 3.37 -17.59
C ASP A 53 -1.03 2.27 -16.58
N LEU A 54 -0.96 2.60 -15.29
CA LEU A 54 -1.23 1.61 -14.25
C LEU A 54 -2.68 1.12 -14.32
N GLN A 55 -2.84 -0.19 -14.30
CA GLN A 55 -4.14 -0.85 -14.36
C GLN A 55 -4.31 -1.75 -13.14
N PHE A 56 -5.55 -2.02 -12.77
CA PHE A 56 -5.84 -2.93 -11.66
C PHE A 56 -5.13 -4.27 -11.86
N ALA A 57 -5.06 -4.75 -13.10
CA ALA A 57 -4.44 -6.03 -13.40
C ALA A 57 -2.96 -6.09 -13.03
N HIS A 58 -2.28 -4.95 -12.97
CA HIS A 58 -0.89 -4.92 -12.54
C HIS A 58 -0.74 -5.20 -11.05
N LEU A 59 -1.76 -4.88 -10.27
CA LEU A 59 -1.71 -4.99 -8.82
C LEU A 59 -2.46 -6.20 -8.28
N ALA A 60 -3.46 -6.67 -9.03
CA ALA A 60 -4.31 -7.76 -8.56
C ALA A 60 -3.55 -8.99 -8.06
N PRO A 61 -2.50 -9.46 -8.75
CA PRO A 61 -1.78 -10.63 -8.26
C PRO A 61 -1.11 -10.42 -6.90
N LEU A 62 -0.84 -9.17 -6.55
CA LEU A 62 -0.17 -8.85 -5.29
C LEU A 62 -1.15 -8.66 -4.14
N LEU A 63 -2.44 -8.57 -4.45
CA LEU A 63 -3.45 -8.32 -3.43
C LEU A 63 -4.05 -9.62 -2.85
N GLY A 64 -3.75 -10.73 -3.46
CA GLY A 64 -4.22 -12.03 -2.98
C GLY A 64 -5.63 -12.36 -3.44
N ASP A 65 -6.13 -13.50 -3.00
CA ASP A 65 -7.43 -14.01 -3.42
C ASP A 65 -8.59 -13.27 -2.78
N SER A 66 -8.35 -12.65 -1.64
CA SER A 66 -9.36 -11.87 -0.93
C SER A 66 -8.86 -10.47 -0.73
N PRO A 67 -8.94 -9.63 -1.76
CA PRO A 67 -8.40 -8.27 -1.64
C PRO A 67 -9.11 -7.48 -0.56
N PRO A 68 -8.41 -6.60 0.13
CA PRO A 68 -9.02 -5.81 1.19
C PRO A 68 -9.98 -4.77 0.61
N PRO A 69 -10.90 -4.26 1.41
CA PRO A 69 -11.91 -3.30 0.92
C PRO A 69 -11.39 -1.88 0.69
N LEU A 70 -10.14 -1.60 1.04
CA LEU A 70 -9.56 -0.27 0.87
C LEU A 70 -8.16 -0.39 0.28
N PHE A 71 -7.89 0.40 -0.74
CA PHE A 71 -6.59 0.44 -1.38
C PHE A 71 -6.09 1.87 -1.47
N VAL A 72 -4.84 2.10 -1.09
CA VAL A 72 -4.20 3.41 -1.13
C VAL A 72 -3.09 3.37 -2.16
N LEU A 73 -3.09 4.31 -3.10
CA LEU A 73 -1.99 4.46 -4.04
C LEU A 73 -1.17 5.68 -3.64
N GLY A 74 0.11 5.45 -3.32
CA GLY A 74 1.08 6.52 -3.11
C GLY A 74 1.82 6.73 -4.41
N ALA A 75 1.50 7.78 -5.12
CA ALA A 75 1.89 7.96 -6.52
C ALA A 75 3.11 8.84 -6.72
N GLY A 76 4.03 8.83 -5.78
CA GLY A 76 5.26 9.63 -5.90
C GLY A 76 5.11 10.99 -5.24
N GLY A 77 5.50 12.04 -5.91
CA GLY A 77 5.29 13.40 -5.42
C GLY A 77 3.81 13.72 -5.45
N ALA A 78 3.43 15.00 -5.33
CA ALA A 78 2.02 15.35 -5.37
C ALA A 78 1.44 14.87 -6.70
N PRO A 79 0.48 13.94 -6.69
CA PRO A 79 -0.01 13.39 -7.93
C PRO A 79 -0.82 14.42 -8.70
N MET A 80 -0.57 14.51 -10.00
CA MET A 80 -1.31 15.40 -10.87
C MET A 80 -2.29 14.62 -11.73
N HIS A 81 -2.02 13.34 -11.96
CA HIS A 81 -2.90 12.48 -12.73
C HIS A 81 -3.98 11.94 -11.81
N PRO A 82 -5.25 12.01 -12.20
CA PRO A 82 -6.34 11.61 -11.30
C PRO A 82 -6.62 10.12 -11.23
N PHE A 83 -6.02 9.33 -12.10
CA PHE A 83 -6.21 7.87 -12.11
C PHE A 83 -7.69 7.44 -12.12
N ILE A 84 -8.51 8.14 -12.92
CA ILE A 84 -9.94 7.90 -12.97
C ILE A 84 -10.27 6.46 -13.37
N ASP A 85 -9.60 5.97 -14.40
CA ASP A 85 -9.87 4.61 -14.88
C ASP A 85 -9.44 3.56 -13.86
N LEU A 86 -8.31 3.77 -13.23
CA LEU A 86 -7.83 2.84 -12.21
C LEU A 86 -8.79 2.82 -11.02
N ALA A 87 -9.24 4.00 -10.58
CA ALA A 87 -10.21 4.08 -9.49
C ALA A 87 -11.49 3.33 -9.83
N ALA A 88 -11.95 3.45 -11.09
CA ALA A 88 -13.14 2.76 -11.53
C ALA A 88 -12.94 1.24 -11.52
N GLN A 89 -11.76 0.79 -11.91
CA GLN A 89 -11.45 -0.65 -11.89
C GLN A 89 -11.48 -1.19 -10.46
N PHE A 90 -10.93 -0.46 -9.51
CA PHE A 90 -10.99 -0.88 -8.12
C PHE A 90 -12.44 -0.92 -7.62
N ARG A 91 -13.23 0.09 -8.01
CA ARG A 91 -14.63 0.14 -7.60
C ARG A 91 -15.42 -1.06 -8.15
N GLU A 92 -15.10 -1.52 -9.35
CA GLU A 92 -15.74 -2.69 -9.92
C GLU A 92 -15.49 -3.94 -9.08
N HIS A 93 -14.43 -3.94 -8.28
CA HIS A 93 -14.09 -5.04 -7.40
C HIS A 93 -14.48 -4.74 -5.94
N ASP A 94 -15.32 -3.73 -5.74
CA ASP A 94 -15.79 -3.31 -4.41
C ASP A 94 -14.65 -2.89 -3.50
N ILE A 95 -13.61 -2.28 -4.06
CA ILE A 95 -12.47 -1.79 -3.31
C ILE A 95 -12.47 -0.27 -3.39
N ALA A 96 -12.53 0.40 -2.25
CA ALA A 96 -12.40 1.86 -2.20
C ALA A 96 -10.95 2.24 -2.55
N PHE A 97 -10.80 3.27 -3.36
CA PHE A 97 -9.49 3.69 -3.86
C PHE A 97 -9.16 5.09 -3.38
N GLU A 98 -7.99 5.25 -2.80
CA GLU A 98 -7.53 6.55 -2.34
C GLU A 98 -6.20 6.88 -2.97
N LEU A 99 -6.10 8.06 -3.59
CA LEU A 99 -4.90 8.53 -4.26
C LEU A 99 -4.20 9.57 -3.42
N LEU A 100 -2.93 9.35 -3.10
CA LEU A 100 -2.14 10.24 -2.26
C LEU A 100 -0.73 10.34 -2.82
N SER A 101 0.03 11.34 -2.36
CA SER A 101 1.48 11.31 -2.57
C SER A 101 2.04 10.14 -1.78
N THR A 102 3.23 9.69 -2.13
CA THR A 102 3.86 8.59 -1.40
C THR A 102 4.04 8.97 0.07
N ALA A 103 4.46 10.19 0.35
CA ALA A 103 4.65 10.62 1.74
C ALA A 103 3.33 10.56 2.53
N ALA A 104 2.25 11.07 1.95
CA ALA A 104 0.95 11.05 2.62
C ALA A 104 0.43 9.62 2.75
N ALA A 105 0.69 8.79 1.73
CA ALA A 105 0.25 7.39 1.76
C ALA A 105 0.94 6.63 2.88
N CYS A 106 2.22 6.89 3.13
CA CYS A 106 2.93 6.24 4.23
C CYS A 106 2.30 6.60 5.57
N ARG A 107 1.94 7.86 5.76
CA ARG A 107 1.31 8.29 7.02
C ARG A 107 -0.08 7.68 7.16
N THR A 108 -0.86 7.69 6.09
CA THR A 108 -2.19 7.10 6.09
C THR A 108 -2.13 5.62 6.37
N TRP A 109 -1.17 4.93 5.75
CA TRP A 109 -1.01 3.49 5.96
C TRP A 109 -0.80 3.18 7.44
N ASN A 110 0.09 3.93 8.10
CA ASN A 110 0.39 3.69 9.50
C ASN A 110 -0.83 3.92 10.38
N VAL A 111 -1.65 4.93 10.06
CA VAL A 111 -2.88 5.17 10.80
C VAL A 111 -3.85 4.01 10.62
N LEU A 112 -4.00 3.52 9.38
CA LEU A 112 -4.90 2.41 9.10
C LEU A 112 -4.46 1.16 9.87
N MET A 113 -3.16 0.91 9.91
CA MET A 113 -2.65 -0.26 10.64
C MET A 113 -2.87 -0.10 12.15
N SER A 114 -2.68 1.10 12.67
CA SER A 114 -2.89 1.33 14.10
C SER A 114 -4.36 1.17 14.49
N GLU A 115 -5.26 1.35 13.54
CA GLU A 115 -6.68 1.18 13.76
C GLU A 115 -7.17 -0.24 13.47
N GLY A 116 -6.28 -1.12 13.09
CA GLY A 116 -6.66 -2.50 12.78
C GLY A 116 -7.45 -2.65 11.49
N ARG A 117 -7.31 -1.69 10.56
CA ARG A 117 -8.07 -1.72 9.32
C ARG A 117 -7.49 -2.72 8.32
N ASN A 118 -8.37 -3.32 7.54
CA ASN A 118 -7.95 -4.20 6.47
C ASN A 118 -7.79 -3.36 5.19
N ALA A 119 -6.57 -3.17 4.77
CA ALA A 119 -6.25 -2.31 3.64
C ALA A 119 -5.02 -2.83 2.91
N ALA A 120 -4.82 -2.34 1.70
CA ALA A 120 -3.59 -2.57 0.95
C ALA A 120 -3.08 -1.23 0.45
N ALA A 121 -1.81 -1.13 0.14
CA ALA A 121 -1.23 0.08 -0.41
C ALA A 121 -0.19 -0.28 -1.46
N ALA A 122 -0.11 0.51 -2.52
CA ALA A 122 1.00 0.46 -3.44
C ALA A 122 1.73 1.79 -3.33
N LEU A 123 3.02 1.74 -3.03
CA LEU A 123 3.82 2.92 -2.79
C LEU A 123 4.90 3.03 -3.86
N VAL A 124 4.84 4.11 -4.62
CA VAL A 124 5.87 4.37 -5.63
C VAL A 124 7.07 4.99 -4.92
N ALA A 125 8.25 4.44 -5.11
CA ALA A 125 9.46 4.93 -4.45
C ALA A 125 9.79 6.36 -4.87
N ILE A 126 10.30 7.12 -3.92
CA ILE A 126 10.72 8.49 -4.17
C ILE A 126 12.12 8.72 -3.62
#